data_96182c8bc8c492840223a564a3766624
#
_entry.id   96182c8bc8c492840223a564a3766624
#
_cell.length_a   1.000
_cell.length_b   1.000
_cell.length_c   1.000
_cell.angle_alpha   90.00
_cell.angle_beta   90.00
_cell.angle_gamma   90.00
#
_symmetry.space_group_name_H-M   'P 1'
#
loop_
_entity.id
_entity.type
_entity.pdbx_description
1 polymer ?
#
loop_
_entity_poly.entity_id
_entity_poly.type
_entity_poly.pdbx_seq_one_letter_code
_entity_poly.pdbx_strand_id
1 'polypeptide(L)'
;QLLGKDVRIYKEASLTDQVELDEKKVCIFLRDISDEEQAQKLFDQWWRNTARDIFQSETEKLYQKIFKKYGLNQPKILVRKMKTLWGSCTPSKDKITLNEYLLKADIRCIQYVILHELTHLIYPNHSKEFYDFLTIHMPDWKERKKQLDNEVVQGL
;
A
#
# COMPACT_ATOMS: atom_id res chain seq x y z
N GLN A 1 0.37 -10.66 -8.03
CA GLN A 1 1.60 -10.18 -7.36
C GLN A 1 1.30 -9.65 -5.97
N LEU A 2 2.22 -9.81 -5.08
CA LEU A 2 2.21 -9.25 -3.74
C LEU A 2 3.62 -8.73 -3.44
N LEU A 3 3.74 -7.45 -3.10
CA LEU A 3 5.02 -6.79 -2.82
C LEU A 3 6.06 -7.01 -3.94
N GLY A 4 5.62 -6.91 -5.19
CA GLY A 4 6.46 -7.08 -6.37
C GLY A 4 6.82 -8.52 -6.72
N LYS A 5 6.32 -9.50 -5.97
CA LYS A 5 6.62 -10.91 -6.19
C LYS A 5 5.40 -11.68 -6.64
N ASP A 6 5.60 -12.65 -7.51
CA ASP A 6 4.53 -13.55 -7.91
C ASP A 6 4.15 -14.47 -6.76
N VAL A 7 2.86 -14.55 -6.48
CA VAL A 7 2.29 -15.47 -5.49
C VAL A 7 1.27 -16.36 -6.14
N ARG A 8 1.13 -17.59 -5.64
CA ARG A 8 0.12 -18.53 -6.07
C ARG A 8 -0.99 -18.60 -5.03
N ILE A 9 -2.22 -18.70 -5.51
CA ILE A 9 -3.41 -18.76 -4.67
C ILE A 9 -3.97 -20.17 -4.73
N TYR A 10 -4.18 -20.78 -3.58
CA TYR A 10 -4.74 -22.11 -3.42
C TYR A 10 -5.99 -22.07 -2.54
N LYS A 11 -6.88 -23.02 -2.75
CA LYS A 11 -8.01 -23.27 -1.85
C LYS A 11 -7.83 -24.64 -1.20
N GLU A 12 -8.17 -24.75 0.07
CA GLU A 12 -8.10 -25.99 0.83
C GLU A 12 -9.29 -26.11 1.77
N ALA A 13 -9.87 -27.32 1.84
CA ALA A 13 -10.96 -27.61 2.77
C ALA A 13 -10.45 -27.57 4.22
N SER A 14 -11.22 -26.94 5.10
CA SER A 14 -10.87 -26.77 6.49
C SER A 14 -12.13 -26.71 7.38
N LEU A 15 -11.94 -26.83 8.67
CA LEU A 15 -13.02 -26.67 9.65
C LEU A 15 -13.40 -25.20 9.86
N THR A 16 -12.51 -24.27 9.49
CA THR A 16 -12.71 -22.82 9.65
C THR A 16 -12.36 -22.09 8.36
N ASP A 17 -13.01 -20.96 8.14
CA ASP A 17 -12.72 -20.07 7.02
C ASP A 17 -11.60 -19.11 7.41
N GLN A 18 -10.49 -19.12 6.69
CA GLN A 18 -9.36 -18.22 6.93
C GLN A 18 -8.44 -18.13 5.73
N VAL A 19 -7.55 -17.15 5.71
CA VAL A 19 -6.52 -16.97 4.67
C VAL A 19 -5.15 -16.91 5.34
N GLU A 20 -4.20 -17.65 4.82
CA GLU A 20 -2.82 -17.66 5.30
C GLU A 20 -1.84 -17.43 4.14
N LEU A 21 -0.80 -16.65 4.42
CA LEU A 21 0.33 -16.45 3.53
C LEU A 21 1.51 -17.27 4.06
N ASP A 22 2.04 -18.15 3.21
CA ASP A 22 3.25 -18.91 3.47
C ASP A 22 4.23 -18.72 2.29
N GLU A 23 5.32 -18.00 2.54
CA GLU A 23 6.31 -17.63 1.52
C GLU A 23 5.67 -17.01 0.27
N LYS A 24 5.46 -17.81 -0.78
CA LYS A 24 4.88 -17.38 -2.06
C LYS A 24 3.51 -17.97 -2.32
N LYS A 25 2.88 -18.52 -1.29
CA LYS A 25 1.58 -19.18 -1.39
C LYS A 25 0.56 -18.48 -0.51
N VAL A 26 -0.56 -18.11 -1.10
CA VAL A 26 -1.74 -17.66 -0.36
C VAL A 26 -2.73 -18.80 -0.36
N CYS A 27 -3.04 -19.33 0.80
CA CYS A 27 -4.00 -20.42 0.94
C CYS A 27 -5.29 -19.89 1.55
N ILE A 28 -6.40 -20.11 0.85
CA ILE A 28 -7.75 -19.80 1.32
C ILE A 28 -8.33 -21.10 1.88
N PHE A 29 -8.46 -21.17 3.19
CA PHE A 29 -9.09 -22.27 3.89
C PHE A 29 -10.59 -22.04 3.97
N LEU A 30 -11.38 -23.02 3.52
CA LEU A 30 -12.83 -22.90 3.43
C LEU A 30 -13.51 -24.14 4.03
N ARG A 31 -14.61 -23.90 4.76
CA ARG A 31 -15.48 -24.99 5.19
C ARG A 31 -16.18 -25.66 4.00
N ASP A 32 -16.52 -24.88 2.98
CA ASP A 32 -17.07 -25.35 1.71
C ASP A 32 -16.19 -24.84 0.56
N ILE A 33 -15.37 -25.72 0.00
CA ILE A 33 -14.41 -25.39 -1.06
C ILE A 33 -15.10 -24.99 -2.38
N SER A 34 -16.38 -25.31 -2.54
CA SER A 34 -17.16 -24.93 -3.72
C SER A 34 -17.77 -23.53 -3.64
N ASP A 35 -17.71 -22.88 -2.47
CA ASP A 35 -18.25 -21.56 -2.26
C ASP A 35 -17.28 -20.48 -2.76
N GLU A 36 -17.39 -20.14 -4.05
CA GLU A 36 -16.54 -19.15 -4.71
C GLU A 36 -16.75 -17.73 -4.18
N GLU A 37 -17.99 -17.37 -3.82
CA GLU A 37 -18.27 -16.04 -3.24
C GLU A 37 -17.59 -15.87 -1.89
N GLN A 38 -17.63 -16.89 -1.03
CA GLN A 38 -16.97 -16.86 0.26
C GLN A 38 -15.45 -16.80 0.11
N ALA A 39 -14.89 -17.56 -0.84
CA ALA A 39 -13.46 -17.51 -1.14
C ALA A 39 -13.02 -16.11 -1.56
N GLN A 40 -13.76 -15.46 -2.45
CA GLN A 40 -13.44 -14.11 -2.92
C GLN A 40 -13.55 -13.09 -1.80
N LYS A 41 -14.59 -13.18 -0.98
CA LYS A 41 -14.80 -12.29 0.17
C LYS A 41 -13.67 -12.40 1.19
N LEU A 42 -13.26 -13.61 1.52
CA LEU A 42 -12.14 -13.85 2.44
C LEU A 42 -10.84 -13.30 1.89
N PHE A 43 -10.56 -13.53 0.61
CA PHE A 43 -9.37 -13.02 -0.05
C PHE A 43 -9.36 -11.49 -0.06
N ASP A 44 -10.45 -10.83 -0.45
CA ASP A 44 -10.55 -9.38 -0.52
C ASP A 44 -10.35 -8.75 0.86
N GLN A 45 -10.93 -9.35 1.89
CA GLN A 45 -10.77 -8.89 3.26
C GLN A 45 -9.33 -9.05 3.75
N TRP A 46 -8.73 -10.21 3.48
CA TRP A 46 -7.33 -10.47 3.81
C TRP A 46 -6.39 -9.50 3.08
N TRP A 47 -6.63 -9.26 1.80
CA TRP A 47 -5.84 -8.32 1.00
C TRP A 47 -5.87 -6.91 1.59
N ARG A 48 -7.07 -6.42 1.89
CA ARG A 48 -7.25 -5.08 2.46
C ARG A 48 -6.62 -4.94 3.85
N ASN A 49 -6.77 -5.94 4.70
CA ASN A 49 -6.16 -5.95 6.02
C ASN A 49 -4.64 -5.98 5.95
N THR A 50 -4.09 -6.80 5.06
CA THR A 50 -2.64 -6.88 4.81
C THR A 50 -2.10 -5.54 4.29
N ALA A 51 -2.79 -4.93 3.34
CA ALA A 51 -2.42 -3.62 2.82
C ALA A 51 -2.42 -2.56 3.93
N ARG A 52 -3.46 -2.53 4.75
CA ARG A 52 -3.55 -1.59 5.88
C ARG A 52 -2.39 -1.75 6.84
N ASP A 53 -2.05 -2.96 7.23
CA ASP A 53 -0.97 -3.23 8.19
C ASP A 53 0.39 -2.80 7.62
N ILE A 54 0.67 -3.14 6.37
CA ILE A 54 1.93 -2.78 5.71
C ILE A 54 2.02 -1.27 5.49
N PHE A 55 0.97 -0.64 5.00
CA PHE A 55 0.96 0.81 4.75
C PHE A 55 1.08 1.60 6.04
N GLN A 56 0.41 1.15 7.11
CA GLN A 56 0.52 1.77 8.43
C GLN A 56 1.95 1.66 8.97
N SER A 57 2.56 0.49 8.89
CA SER A 57 3.93 0.27 9.33
C SER A 57 4.94 1.13 8.56
N GLU A 58 4.84 1.19 7.24
CA GLU A 58 5.74 2.00 6.42
C GLU A 58 5.52 3.50 6.62
N THR A 59 4.28 3.92 6.83
CA THR A 59 3.96 5.32 7.15
C THR A 59 4.58 5.72 8.50
N GLU A 60 4.45 4.87 9.49
CA GLU A 60 5.00 5.12 10.82
C GLU A 60 6.52 5.28 10.78
N LYS A 61 7.22 4.40 10.06
CA LYS A 61 8.67 4.49 9.90
C LYS A 61 9.10 5.81 9.25
N LEU A 62 8.45 6.22 8.17
CA LEU A 62 8.76 7.48 7.48
C LEU A 62 8.40 8.69 8.33
N TYR A 63 7.27 8.65 9.02
CA TYR A 63 6.86 9.72 9.93
C TYR A 63 7.90 9.92 11.03
N GLN A 64 8.29 8.87 11.74
CA GLN A 64 9.28 8.96 12.81
C GLN A 64 10.64 9.45 12.31
N LYS A 65 11.06 9.00 11.14
CA LYS A 65 12.37 9.34 10.58
C LYS A 65 12.44 10.77 10.04
N ILE A 66 11.36 11.27 9.41
CA ILE A 66 11.41 12.50 8.62
C ILE A 66 10.47 13.59 9.17
N PHE A 67 9.21 13.25 9.46
CA PHE A 67 8.14 14.25 9.65
C PHE A 67 7.89 14.67 11.08
N LYS A 68 8.21 13.83 12.06
CA LYS A 68 7.96 14.10 13.47
C LYS A 68 8.58 15.41 13.93
N LYS A 69 9.79 15.72 13.47
CA LYS A 69 10.52 16.96 13.84
C LYS A 69 9.87 18.25 13.36
N TYR A 70 8.94 18.17 12.40
CA TYR A 70 8.21 19.33 11.90
C TYR A 70 6.96 19.66 12.72
N GLY A 71 6.71 18.94 13.81
CA GLY A 71 5.55 19.16 14.67
C GLY A 71 4.21 18.72 14.07
N LEU A 72 4.24 17.93 13.01
CA LEU A 72 3.05 17.39 12.37
C LEU A 72 2.55 16.16 13.11
N ASN A 73 1.23 15.99 13.13
CA ASN A 73 0.62 14.75 13.62
C ASN A 73 0.84 13.61 12.61
N GLN A 74 0.98 12.39 13.10
CA GLN A 74 0.98 11.23 12.22
C GLN A 74 -0.41 11.08 11.59
N PRO A 75 -0.53 11.05 10.24
CA PRO A 75 -1.82 11.01 9.60
C PRO A 75 -2.49 9.64 9.75
N LYS A 76 -3.81 9.63 9.69
CA LYS A 76 -4.60 8.41 9.53
C LYS A 76 -4.40 7.84 8.14
N ILE A 77 -4.25 6.52 8.07
CA ILE A 77 -4.16 5.79 6.81
C ILE A 77 -5.50 5.12 6.52
N LEU A 78 -6.06 5.43 5.36
CA LEU A 78 -7.22 4.74 4.81
C LEU A 78 -6.79 3.96 3.58
N VAL A 79 -7.38 2.79 3.42
CA VAL A 79 -7.10 1.91 2.28
C VAL A 79 -8.42 1.66 1.54
N ARG A 80 -8.43 1.91 0.25
CA ARG A 80 -9.60 1.64 -0.60
C ARG A 80 -9.20 1.40 -2.05
N LYS A 81 -10.09 0.86 -2.85
CA LYS A 81 -9.92 0.75 -4.30
C LYS A 81 -9.99 2.14 -4.93
N MET A 82 -9.01 2.46 -5.76
CA MET A 82 -8.95 3.72 -6.50
C MET A 82 -8.71 3.42 -7.98
N LYS A 83 -9.36 4.16 -8.88
CA LYS A 83 -9.29 3.88 -10.32
C LYS A 83 -8.05 4.46 -10.99
N THR A 84 -7.64 5.67 -10.59
CA THR A 84 -6.62 6.44 -11.31
C THR A 84 -5.43 6.89 -10.48
N LEU A 85 -5.52 6.78 -9.16
CA LEU A 85 -4.50 7.26 -8.24
C LEU A 85 -3.95 6.11 -7.39
N TRP A 86 -2.68 6.20 -7.01
CA TRP A 86 -2.07 5.33 -6.01
C TRP A 86 -2.32 5.80 -4.58
N GLY A 87 -2.49 7.10 -4.41
CA GLY A 87 -2.76 7.69 -3.10
C GLY A 87 -3.29 9.11 -3.22
N SER A 88 -3.75 9.64 -2.11
CA SER A 88 -4.15 11.04 -1.96
C SER A 88 -3.95 11.49 -0.52
N CYS A 89 -3.77 12.79 -0.34
CA CYS A 89 -3.61 13.40 0.98
C CYS A 89 -4.69 14.45 1.19
N THR A 90 -5.28 14.46 2.39
CA THR A 90 -6.19 15.50 2.84
C THR A 90 -5.55 16.18 4.06
N PRO A 91 -4.71 17.22 3.87
CA PRO A 91 -3.95 17.81 4.97
C PRO A 91 -4.82 18.37 6.10
N SER A 92 -5.96 18.97 5.77
CA SER A 92 -6.89 19.54 6.75
C SER A 92 -7.49 18.51 7.72
N LYS A 93 -7.43 17.23 7.38
CA LYS A 93 -7.95 16.12 8.18
C LYS A 93 -6.86 15.18 8.69
N ASP A 94 -5.60 15.50 8.48
CA ASP A 94 -4.46 14.63 8.80
C ASP A 94 -4.69 13.20 8.28
N LYS A 95 -5.03 13.09 6.99
CA LYS A 95 -5.49 11.84 6.39
C LYS A 95 -4.80 11.56 5.07
N ILE A 96 -4.33 10.33 4.91
CA ILE A 96 -3.80 9.79 3.65
C ILE A 96 -4.63 8.58 3.26
N THR A 97 -5.08 8.56 2.01
CA THR A 97 -5.77 7.41 1.42
C THR A 97 -4.83 6.73 0.44
N LEU A 98 -4.70 5.42 0.54
CA LEU A 98 -3.85 4.62 -0.34
C LEU A 98 -4.68 3.58 -1.07
N ASN A 99 -4.31 3.33 -2.33
CA ASN A 99 -4.98 2.34 -3.15
C ASN A 99 -4.59 0.93 -2.67
N GLU A 100 -5.58 0.08 -2.42
CA GLU A 100 -5.32 -1.30 -1.98
C GLU A 100 -4.53 -2.11 -3.02
N TYR A 101 -4.61 -1.75 -4.31
CA TYR A 101 -3.83 -2.39 -5.37
C TYR A 101 -2.34 -2.04 -5.30
N LEU A 102 -1.98 -0.99 -4.56
CA LEU A 102 -0.58 -0.65 -4.31
C LEU A 102 0.16 -1.78 -3.59
N LEU A 103 -0.55 -2.67 -2.89
CA LEU A 103 0.06 -3.83 -2.25
C LEU A 103 0.72 -4.80 -3.23
N LYS A 104 0.35 -4.74 -4.52
CA LYS A 104 1.02 -5.53 -5.58
C LYS A 104 2.45 -5.07 -5.84
N ALA A 105 2.74 -3.80 -5.59
CA ALA A 105 4.01 -3.18 -5.93
C ALA A 105 5.14 -3.58 -4.98
N ASP A 106 6.38 -3.46 -5.46
CA ASP A 106 7.56 -3.57 -4.61
C ASP A 106 7.48 -2.60 -3.43
N ILE A 107 7.98 -3.02 -2.28
CA ILE A 107 7.95 -2.21 -1.05
C ILE A 107 8.61 -0.84 -1.25
N ARG A 108 9.63 -0.75 -2.10
CA ARG A 108 10.30 0.52 -2.43
C ARG A 108 9.35 1.49 -3.13
N CYS A 109 8.47 0.98 -3.98
CA CYS A 109 7.45 1.79 -4.66
C CYS A 109 6.37 2.24 -3.67
N ILE A 110 5.97 1.39 -2.75
CA ILE A 110 5.03 1.73 -1.67
C ILE A 110 5.60 2.86 -0.80
N GLN A 111 6.85 2.76 -0.41
CA GLN A 111 7.54 3.80 0.35
C GLN A 111 7.55 5.15 -0.39
N TYR A 112 7.77 5.11 -1.70
CA TYR A 112 7.73 6.33 -2.52
C TYR A 112 6.34 6.99 -2.50
N VAL A 113 5.28 6.22 -2.70
CA VAL A 113 3.91 6.77 -2.69
C VAL A 113 3.58 7.37 -1.32
N ILE A 114 3.93 6.68 -0.25
CA ILE A 114 3.70 7.16 1.11
C ILE A 114 4.47 8.45 1.37
N LEU A 115 5.75 8.51 0.99
CA LEU A 115 6.54 9.74 1.13
C LEU A 115 5.95 10.90 0.32
N HIS A 116 5.51 10.62 -0.92
CA HIS A 116 4.83 11.61 -1.76
C HIS A 116 3.62 12.22 -1.05
N GLU A 117 2.76 11.37 -0.49
CA GLU A 117 1.56 11.84 0.19
C GLU A 117 1.87 12.52 1.53
N LEU A 118 2.83 12.03 2.30
CA LEU A 118 3.29 12.69 3.54
C LEU A 118 3.86 14.07 3.26
N THR A 119 4.56 14.24 2.13
CA THR A 119 5.17 15.52 1.75
C THR A 119 4.11 16.59 1.51
N HIS A 120 2.90 16.20 1.08
CA HIS A 120 1.77 17.12 0.94
C HIS A 120 1.30 17.73 2.28
N LEU A 121 1.66 17.15 3.40
CA LEU A 121 1.38 17.77 4.71
C LEU A 121 2.20 19.06 4.92
N ILE A 122 3.34 19.18 4.23
CA ILE A 122 4.22 20.35 4.28
C ILE A 122 4.04 21.23 3.05
N TYR A 123 4.03 20.62 1.86
CA TYR A 123 3.95 21.30 0.57
C TYR A 123 2.68 20.82 -0.17
N PRO A 124 1.58 21.59 -0.14
CA PRO A 124 0.31 21.17 -0.75
C PRO A 124 0.40 20.98 -2.28
N ASN A 125 1.24 21.77 -2.96
CA ASN A 125 1.40 21.75 -4.41
C ASN A 125 2.66 21.00 -4.81
N HIS A 126 2.68 20.48 -6.05
CA HIS A 126 3.86 19.87 -6.65
C HIS A 126 4.84 20.96 -7.12
N SER A 127 5.29 21.79 -6.19
CA SER A 127 6.24 22.87 -6.39
C SER A 127 7.67 22.35 -6.46
N LYS A 128 8.61 23.27 -6.77
CA LYS A 128 10.04 22.94 -6.71
C LYS A 128 10.43 22.45 -5.32
N GLU A 129 9.93 23.10 -4.26
CA GLU A 129 10.19 22.74 -2.86
C GLU A 129 9.70 21.33 -2.53
N PHE A 130 8.54 20.94 -3.06
CA PHE A 130 8.01 19.58 -2.92
C PHE A 130 8.99 18.54 -3.48
N TYR A 131 9.46 18.74 -4.71
CA TYR A 131 10.39 17.81 -5.36
C TYR A 131 11.79 17.84 -4.76
N ASP A 132 12.25 18.99 -4.29
CA ASP A 132 13.51 19.09 -3.56
C ASP A 132 13.46 18.28 -2.27
N PHE A 133 12.34 18.34 -1.55
CA PHE A 133 12.12 17.55 -0.34
C PHE A 133 12.16 16.04 -0.63
N LEU A 134 11.46 15.60 -1.68
CA LEU A 134 11.53 14.20 -2.11
C LEU A 134 12.97 13.77 -2.42
N THR A 135 13.70 14.59 -3.15
CA THR A 135 15.07 14.26 -3.56
C THR A 135 16.02 14.17 -2.37
N ILE A 136 15.84 15.04 -1.38
CA ILE A 136 16.65 15.01 -0.14
C ILE A 136 16.41 13.70 0.63
N HIS A 137 15.15 13.31 0.79
CA HIS A 137 14.80 12.17 1.65
C HIS A 137 14.73 10.82 0.92
N MET A 138 14.61 10.85 -0.40
CA MET A 138 14.55 9.65 -1.25
C MET A 138 15.17 9.97 -2.61
N PRO A 139 16.51 9.99 -2.71
CA PRO A 139 17.20 10.41 -3.95
C PRO A 139 16.80 9.63 -5.20
N ASP A 140 16.38 8.38 -5.04
CA ASP A 140 15.97 7.49 -6.13
C ASP A 140 14.45 7.50 -6.39
N TRP A 141 13.73 8.52 -5.93
CA TRP A 141 12.26 8.54 -6.05
C TRP A 141 11.76 8.45 -7.49
N LYS A 142 12.50 9.03 -8.45
CA LYS A 142 12.13 8.97 -9.88
C LYS A 142 12.20 7.55 -10.42
N GLU A 143 13.19 6.78 -10.01
CA GLU A 143 13.34 5.38 -10.40
C GLU A 143 12.20 4.53 -9.82
N ARG A 144 11.86 4.76 -8.56
CA ARG A 144 10.74 4.06 -7.89
C ARG A 144 9.41 4.38 -8.55
N LYS A 145 9.19 5.65 -8.91
CA LYS A 145 8.00 6.09 -9.64
C LYS A 145 7.90 5.39 -10.99
N LYS A 146 8.99 5.35 -11.73
CA LYS A 146 9.05 4.68 -13.04
C LYS A 146 8.77 3.18 -12.92
N GLN A 147 9.36 2.52 -11.94
CA GLN A 147 9.12 1.11 -11.65
C GLN A 147 7.64 0.87 -11.36
N LEU A 148 7.03 1.68 -10.51
CA LEU A 148 5.61 1.60 -10.18
C LEU A 148 4.72 1.74 -11.41
N ASP A 149 4.98 2.76 -12.22
CA ASP A 149 4.20 3.04 -13.44
C ASP A 149 4.29 1.90 -14.46
N ASN A 150 5.46 1.26 -14.58
CA ASN A 150 5.67 0.18 -15.55
C ASN A 150 5.17 -1.19 -15.07
N GLU A 151 5.39 -1.54 -13.80
CA GLU A 151 5.11 -2.89 -13.29
C GLU A 151 3.65 -3.08 -12.92
N VAL A 152 3.04 -2.10 -12.28
CA VAL A 152 1.68 -2.27 -11.72
C VAL A 152 0.59 -1.98 -12.74
N VAL A 153 0.83 -1.06 -13.68
CA VAL A 153 -0.11 -0.80 -14.78
C VAL A 153 -0.29 -2.02 -15.68
N GLN A 154 0.75 -2.82 -15.85
CA GLN A 154 0.67 -4.05 -16.64
C GLN A 154 -0.05 -5.20 -15.92
N GLY A 155 -0.19 -5.14 -14.62
CA GLY A 155 -0.78 -6.19 -13.80
C GLY A 155 -2.21 -5.92 -13.30
N LEU A 156 -2.78 -4.79 -13.68
CA LEU A 156 -4.17 -4.43 -13.31
C LEU A 156 -5.17 -5.07 -14.30
#